data_8fd6638b21825f227c8ac99026661431
#
_entry.id   8fd6638b21825f227c8ac99026661431
#
_cell.length_a   1.000
_cell.length_b   1.000
_cell.length_c   1.000
_cell.angle_alpha   90.00
_cell.angle_beta   90.00
_cell.angle_gamma   90.00
#
_symmetry.space_group_name_H-M   'P 1'
#
loop_
_entity.id
_entity.type
_entity.pdbx_description
1 polymer ?
#
loop_
_entity_poly.entity_id
_entity_poly.type
_entity_poly.pdbx_seq_one_letter_code
_entity_poly.pdbx_strand_id
1 'polypeptide(L)'
;MDREYIIAGFRIRLEQADRLFVRPGSHMARAFEPFAAEADPAAPLTMRLIPDCTINKKLTGGEPNRELDVFPFDDAEADCHFERTPRGYLFRMVPRNGDRPTLFFKAFDSPNVQSDLLADGREPHQSLMRFGLWIMFGIAISPEAIAIHSSCL
;
A
#
# COMPACT_ATOMS: atom_id res chain seq x y z
N MET A 1 14.51 -0.93 8.84
CA MET A 1 14.80 -2.34 8.51
C MET A 1 13.83 -2.79 7.43
N ASP A 2 14.35 -3.38 6.35
CA ASP A 2 13.52 -3.91 5.27
C ASP A 2 13.07 -5.33 5.60
N ARG A 3 11.90 -5.72 5.09
CA ARG A 3 11.36 -7.08 5.24
C ARG A 3 10.81 -7.58 3.93
N GLU A 4 10.97 -8.88 3.71
CA GLU A 4 10.40 -9.59 2.56
C GLU A 4 9.34 -10.58 2.97
N TYR A 5 8.39 -10.77 2.06
CA TYR A 5 7.28 -11.69 2.22
C TYR A 5 7.00 -12.40 0.90
N ILE A 6 6.49 -13.62 0.97
CA ILE A 6 5.98 -14.36 -0.19
C ILE A 6 4.50 -14.66 0.05
N ILE A 7 3.64 -14.06 -0.75
CA ILE A 7 2.19 -14.21 -0.67
C ILE A 7 1.70 -14.83 -1.98
N ALA A 8 1.13 -16.02 -1.90
CA ALA A 8 0.67 -16.79 -3.06
C ALA A 8 1.73 -16.96 -4.18
N GLY A 9 3.01 -17.07 -3.80
CA GLY A 9 4.13 -17.17 -4.74
C GLY A 9 4.71 -15.85 -5.22
N PHE A 10 4.06 -14.72 -4.91
CA PHE A 10 4.53 -13.39 -5.27
C PHE A 10 5.42 -12.81 -4.17
N ARG A 11 6.62 -12.35 -4.56
CA ARG A 11 7.59 -11.76 -3.61
C ARG A 11 7.37 -10.26 -3.49
N ILE A 12 7.20 -9.79 -2.25
CA ILE A 12 7.08 -8.38 -1.93
C ILE A 12 8.16 -7.96 -0.93
N ARG A 13 8.65 -6.72 -1.07
CA ARG A 13 9.58 -6.09 -0.13
C ARG A 13 8.95 -4.83 0.44
N LEU A 14 8.98 -4.71 1.76
CA LEU A 14 8.59 -3.50 2.47
C LEU A 14 9.84 -2.83 3.01
N GLU A 15 10.23 -1.71 2.41
CA GLU A 15 11.33 -0.89 2.92
C GLU A 15 10.93 -0.16 4.20
N GLN A 16 11.85 -0.04 5.13
CA GLN A 16 11.60 0.59 6.43
C GLN A 16 10.35 0.01 7.13
N ALA A 17 10.20 -1.31 7.12
CA ALA A 17 9.02 -2.00 7.65
C ALA A 17 8.75 -1.69 9.14
N ASP A 18 9.76 -1.28 9.89
CA ASP A 18 9.64 -0.77 11.26
C ASP A 18 8.75 0.48 11.36
N ARG A 19 8.63 1.26 10.30
CA ARG A 19 7.69 2.38 10.24
C ARG A 19 6.25 1.95 10.03
N LEU A 20 6.03 0.76 9.46
CA LEU A 20 4.71 0.15 9.27
C LEU A 20 4.28 -0.65 10.50
N PHE A 21 5.23 -1.36 11.10
CA PHE A 21 5.01 -2.26 12.22
C PHE A 21 5.48 -1.61 13.53
N VAL A 22 4.91 -0.44 13.83
CA VAL A 22 5.31 0.41 14.98
C VAL A 22 5.27 -0.33 16.32
N ARG A 23 4.44 -1.38 16.43
CA ARG A 23 4.35 -2.22 17.63
C ARG A 23 4.54 -3.69 17.26
N PRO A 24 5.54 -4.38 17.84
CA PRO A 24 5.62 -5.82 17.74
C PRO A 24 4.28 -6.46 18.19
N GLY A 25 3.79 -7.44 17.43
CA GLY A 25 2.51 -8.08 17.70
C GLY A 25 1.27 -7.24 17.38
N SER A 26 1.41 -6.10 16.72
CA SER A 26 0.27 -5.34 16.20
C SER A 26 -0.54 -6.18 15.20
N HIS A 27 -1.80 -5.84 15.00
CA HIS A 27 -2.65 -6.52 14.02
C HIS A 27 -2.02 -6.53 12.62
N MET A 28 -1.36 -5.44 12.24
CA MET A 28 -0.63 -5.32 10.99
C MET A 28 0.54 -6.31 10.91
N ALA A 29 1.40 -6.35 11.95
CA ALA A 29 2.54 -7.26 11.99
C ALA A 29 2.10 -8.73 11.92
N ARG A 30 1.07 -9.11 12.69
CA ARG A 30 0.51 -10.47 12.69
C ARG A 30 -0.08 -10.88 11.34
N ALA A 31 -0.67 -9.94 10.59
CA ALA A 31 -1.24 -10.22 9.28
C ALA A 31 -0.17 -10.62 8.25
N PHE A 32 1.05 -10.11 8.39
CA PHE A 32 2.16 -10.41 7.47
C PHE A 32 3.10 -11.52 7.95
N GLU A 33 3.15 -11.80 9.26
CA GLU A 33 4.06 -12.78 9.86
C GLU A 33 4.05 -14.16 9.18
N PRO A 34 2.89 -14.76 8.82
CA PRO A 34 2.85 -16.07 8.18
C PRO A 34 3.53 -16.12 6.78
N PHE A 35 3.75 -14.97 6.18
CA PHE A 35 4.31 -14.84 4.84
C PHE A 35 5.76 -14.36 4.83
N ALA A 36 6.37 -14.19 6.01
CA ALA A 36 7.75 -13.73 6.16
C ALA A 36 8.72 -14.64 5.38
N ALA A 37 9.63 -14.04 4.65
CA ALA A 37 10.64 -14.73 3.85
C ALA A 37 12.03 -14.16 4.14
N GLU A 38 13.05 -14.98 3.90
CA GLU A 38 14.42 -14.49 3.89
C GLU A 38 14.64 -13.52 2.72
N ALA A 39 15.43 -12.48 2.98
CA ALA A 39 15.78 -11.50 1.96
C ALA A 39 16.63 -12.15 0.87
N ASP A 40 16.22 -11.99 -0.37
CA ASP A 40 16.96 -12.43 -1.55
C ASP A 40 17.14 -11.27 -2.52
N PRO A 41 18.32 -10.61 -2.53
CA PRO A 41 18.57 -9.48 -3.41
C PRO A 41 18.52 -9.81 -4.90
N ALA A 42 18.71 -11.08 -5.27
CA ALA A 42 18.71 -11.54 -6.65
C ALA A 42 17.31 -11.93 -7.15
N ALA A 43 16.37 -12.18 -6.24
CA ALA A 43 15.03 -12.59 -6.63
C ALA A 43 14.22 -11.42 -7.21
N PRO A 44 13.46 -11.64 -8.29
CA PRO A 44 12.58 -10.63 -8.85
C PRO A 44 11.48 -10.28 -7.84
N LEU A 45 11.18 -8.99 -7.72
CA LEU A 45 10.12 -8.48 -6.86
C LEU A 45 8.85 -8.21 -7.68
N THR A 46 7.72 -8.70 -7.19
CA THR A 46 6.40 -8.33 -7.71
C THR A 46 5.99 -6.96 -7.22
N MET A 47 6.29 -6.64 -5.97
CA MET A 47 6.01 -5.34 -5.37
C MET A 47 7.15 -4.93 -4.42
N ARG A 48 7.50 -3.64 -4.48
CA ARG A 48 8.46 -3.02 -3.56
C ARG A 48 7.85 -1.74 -3.00
N LEU A 49 7.51 -1.72 -1.73
CA LEU A 49 7.03 -0.52 -1.07
C LEU A 49 8.18 0.35 -0.61
N ILE A 50 8.18 1.59 -1.07
CA ILE A 50 9.21 2.60 -0.77
C ILE A 50 8.56 3.77 -0.03
N PRO A 51 8.93 4.05 1.21
CA PRO A 51 8.50 5.26 1.91
C PRO A 51 8.99 6.53 1.22
N ASP A 52 8.05 7.43 0.88
CA ASP A 52 8.37 8.71 0.24
C ASP A 52 7.45 9.82 0.79
N CYS A 53 7.93 10.56 1.77
CA CYS A 53 7.17 11.67 2.36
C CYS A 53 6.95 12.86 1.40
N THR A 54 7.61 12.86 0.23
CA THR A 54 7.49 13.93 -0.77
C THR A 54 6.52 13.59 -1.91
N ILE A 55 5.92 12.41 -1.89
CA ILE A 55 5.09 11.89 -2.98
C ILE A 55 3.96 12.85 -3.37
N ASN A 56 3.30 13.47 -2.39
CA ASN A 56 2.23 14.42 -2.64
C ASN A 56 2.69 15.59 -3.52
N LYS A 57 3.88 16.13 -3.25
CA LYS A 57 4.47 17.23 -4.03
C LYS A 57 4.82 16.81 -5.46
N LYS A 58 5.26 15.57 -5.64
CA LYS A 58 5.61 15.02 -6.96
C LYS A 58 4.40 14.79 -7.85
N LEU A 59 3.24 14.50 -7.25
CA LEU A 59 2.01 14.16 -7.98
C LEU A 59 1.14 15.37 -8.30
N THR A 60 1.33 16.52 -7.62
CA THR A 60 0.52 17.74 -7.82
C THR A 60 0.98 18.63 -8.98
N GLY A 61 2.08 18.30 -9.65
CA GLY A 61 2.70 19.14 -10.68
C GLY A 61 2.46 18.73 -12.14
N GLY A 62 1.46 17.91 -12.45
CA GLY A 62 1.28 17.31 -13.77
C GLY A 62 -0.12 17.48 -14.39
N GLU A 63 -0.37 16.74 -15.47
CA GLU A 63 -1.69 16.64 -16.09
C GLU A 63 -2.73 16.16 -15.07
N PRO A 64 -4.02 16.56 -15.24
CA PRO A 64 -5.07 16.15 -14.32
C PRO A 64 -5.20 14.62 -14.30
N ASN A 65 -5.29 14.07 -13.10
CA ASN A 65 -5.53 12.65 -12.91
C ASN A 65 -6.96 12.30 -13.36
N ARG A 66 -7.14 11.10 -13.86
CA ARG A 66 -8.46 10.54 -14.13
C ARG A 66 -8.94 9.75 -12.92
N GLU A 67 -10.01 10.20 -12.28
CA GLU A 67 -10.69 9.42 -11.25
C GLU A 67 -11.30 8.16 -11.86
N LEU A 68 -11.00 7.01 -11.29
CA LEU A 68 -11.51 5.71 -11.69
C LEU A 68 -12.63 5.25 -10.77
N ASP A 69 -12.49 5.47 -9.47
CA ASP A 69 -13.48 5.07 -8.47
C ASP A 69 -13.34 5.89 -7.18
N VAL A 70 -14.46 6.06 -6.47
CA VAL A 70 -14.53 6.64 -5.13
C VAL A 70 -15.46 5.77 -4.28
N PHE A 71 -14.97 5.32 -3.13
CA PHE A 71 -15.75 4.47 -2.25
C PHE A 71 -15.40 4.71 -0.77
N PRO A 72 -16.36 4.47 0.15
CA PRO A 72 -16.11 4.58 1.58
C PRO A 72 -15.29 3.39 2.10
N PHE A 73 -14.43 3.67 3.09
CA PHE A 73 -13.80 2.66 3.93
C PHE A 73 -14.18 2.95 5.39
N ASP A 74 -15.31 2.38 5.80
CA ASP A 74 -15.97 2.74 7.06
C ASP A 74 -15.19 2.29 8.30
N ASP A 75 -14.44 1.18 8.21
CA ASP A 75 -13.59 0.69 9.31
C ASP A 75 -12.56 1.73 9.81
N ALA A 76 -12.16 2.65 8.96
CA ALA A 76 -11.23 3.71 9.31
C ALA A 76 -11.79 5.12 9.06
N GLU A 77 -13.11 5.24 8.88
CA GLU A 77 -13.81 6.51 8.65
C GLU A 77 -13.14 7.36 7.56
N ALA A 78 -12.82 6.75 6.43
CA ALA A 78 -12.13 7.39 5.31
C ALA A 78 -12.90 7.23 4.00
N ASP A 79 -12.66 8.13 3.07
CA ASP A 79 -13.08 8.01 1.68
C ASP A 79 -11.86 7.69 0.82
N CYS A 80 -11.99 6.65 0.00
CA CYS A 80 -10.94 6.16 -0.87
C CYS A 80 -11.15 6.67 -2.28
N HIS A 81 -10.11 7.24 -2.86
CA HIS A 81 -10.07 7.72 -4.24
C HIS A 81 -9.03 6.92 -5.02
N PHE A 82 -9.47 6.26 -6.07
CA PHE A 82 -8.61 5.53 -6.97
C PHE A 82 -8.51 6.28 -8.29
N GLU A 83 -7.28 6.66 -8.67
CA GLU A 83 -7.02 7.53 -9.80
C GLU A 83 -5.96 6.94 -10.73
N ARG A 84 -6.08 7.24 -12.01
CA ARG A 84 -5.05 6.99 -13.00
C ARG A 84 -4.31 8.29 -13.30
N THR A 85 -3.00 8.24 -13.23
CA THR A 85 -2.08 9.30 -13.68
C THR A 85 -1.42 8.89 -14.99
N PRO A 86 -0.71 9.78 -15.68
CA PRO A 86 0.09 9.41 -16.86
C PRO A 86 1.17 8.36 -16.59
N ARG A 87 1.62 8.19 -15.33
CA ARG A 87 2.74 7.32 -14.96
C ARG A 87 2.36 6.10 -14.12
N GLY A 88 1.14 6.03 -13.64
CA GLY A 88 0.74 4.94 -12.75
C GLY A 88 -0.63 5.14 -12.12
N TYR A 89 -0.92 4.34 -11.10
CA TYR A 89 -2.12 4.44 -10.28
C TYR A 89 -1.83 5.18 -8.98
N LEU A 90 -2.71 6.09 -8.62
CA LEU A 90 -2.71 6.79 -7.35
C LEU A 90 -3.92 6.33 -6.53
N PHE A 91 -3.68 5.89 -5.31
CA PHE A 91 -4.71 5.56 -4.34
C PHE A 91 -4.58 6.49 -3.15
N ARG A 92 -5.62 7.27 -2.87
CA ARG A 92 -5.68 8.19 -1.74
C ARG A 92 -6.75 7.75 -0.78
N MET A 93 -6.42 7.68 0.50
CA MET A 93 -7.36 7.46 1.58
C MET A 93 -7.46 8.74 2.41
N VAL A 94 -8.62 9.37 2.37
CA VAL A 94 -8.87 10.68 2.98
C VAL A 94 -9.72 10.50 4.24
N PRO A 95 -9.15 10.64 5.44
CA PRO A 95 -9.91 10.56 6.68
C PRO A 95 -10.99 11.65 6.75
N ARG A 96 -12.21 11.28 7.16
CA ARG A 96 -13.35 12.21 7.29
C ARG A 96 -13.20 13.19 8.45
N ASN A 97 -12.33 12.88 9.41
CA ASN A 97 -12.04 13.75 10.57
C ASN A 97 -11.08 14.90 10.24
N GLY A 98 -10.63 15.04 8.99
CA GLY A 98 -9.71 16.08 8.56
C GLY A 98 -8.23 15.77 8.78
N ASP A 99 -7.88 14.57 9.24
CA ASP A 99 -6.49 14.12 9.31
C ASP A 99 -5.85 14.05 7.91
N ARG A 100 -4.54 14.04 7.88
CA ARG A 100 -3.77 13.97 6.64
C ARG A 100 -4.11 12.70 5.84
N PRO A 101 -4.36 12.81 4.53
CA PRO A 101 -4.53 11.65 3.65
C PRO A 101 -3.31 10.75 3.61
N THR A 102 -3.54 9.46 3.43
CA THR A 102 -2.51 8.47 3.13
C THR A 102 -2.50 8.18 1.64
N LEU A 103 -1.33 8.20 1.03
CA LEU A 103 -1.14 8.07 -0.41
C LEU A 103 -0.33 6.82 -0.75
N PHE A 104 -0.75 6.13 -1.81
CA PHE A 104 0.01 5.07 -2.48
C PHE A 104 0.05 5.34 -3.97
N PHE A 105 1.23 5.26 -4.54
CA PHE A 105 1.44 5.41 -5.99
C PHE A 105 2.17 4.20 -6.54
N LYS A 106 1.57 3.53 -7.53
CA LYS A 106 2.13 2.39 -8.24
C LYS A 106 2.42 2.77 -9.68
N ALA A 107 3.71 2.83 -10.05
CA ALA A 107 4.11 3.04 -11.44
C ALA A 107 3.66 1.87 -12.35
N PHE A 108 3.35 2.15 -13.62
CA PHE A 108 2.87 1.13 -14.55
C PHE A 108 3.92 0.06 -14.86
N ASP A 109 5.16 0.48 -15.04
CA ASP A 109 6.27 -0.29 -15.61
C ASP A 109 7.32 -0.70 -14.57
N SER A 110 6.98 -0.65 -13.29
CA SER A 110 7.91 -0.90 -12.19
C SER A 110 7.19 -1.63 -11.05
N PRO A 111 7.86 -2.54 -10.32
CA PRO A 111 7.33 -3.11 -9.09
C PRO A 111 7.21 -2.09 -7.95
N ASN A 112 7.73 -0.88 -8.13
CA ASN A 112 7.78 0.12 -7.07
C ASN A 112 6.40 0.70 -6.75
N VAL A 113 6.10 0.71 -5.47
CA VAL A 113 4.96 1.41 -4.86
C VAL A 113 5.55 2.43 -3.89
N GLN A 114 5.25 3.69 -4.08
CA GLN A 114 5.65 4.76 -3.18
C GLN A 114 4.49 5.11 -2.25
N SER A 115 4.78 5.41 -1.00
CA SER A 115 3.77 5.83 -0.02
C SER A 115 4.35 6.83 0.97
N ASP A 116 3.54 7.78 1.40
CA ASP A 116 3.90 8.76 2.43
C ASP A 116 3.70 8.25 3.86
N LEU A 117 3.43 7.00 4.03
CA LEU A 117 3.27 6.21 5.26
C LEU A 117 3.03 7.02 6.53
N LEU A 118 1.82 6.96 7.06
CA LEU A 118 1.49 7.52 8.36
C LEU A 118 1.75 6.48 9.47
N ALA A 119 3.00 6.40 9.91
CA ALA A 119 3.42 5.44 10.93
C ALA A 119 3.33 6.06 12.34
N ASP A 120 2.13 6.40 12.80
CA ASP A 120 1.93 6.93 14.15
C ASP A 120 1.41 5.89 15.17
N GLY A 121 1.19 4.65 14.71
CA GLY A 121 0.74 3.53 15.54
C GLY A 121 -0.72 3.58 15.99
N ARG A 122 -1.50 4.56 15.56
CA ARG A 122 -2.95 4.59 15.83
C ARG A 122 -3.67 3.53 14.99
N GLU A 123 -4.65 2.85 15.58
CA GLU A 123 -5.38 1.76 14.91
C GLU A 123 -6.04 2.18 13.58
N PRO A 124 -6.71 3.34 13.47
CA PRO A 124 -7.27 3.77 12.19
C PRO A 124 -6.21 3.89 11.09
N HIS A 125 -5.02 4.43 11.42
CA HIS A 125 -3.92 4.55 10.47
C HIS A 125 -3.34 3.19 10.07
N GLN A 126 -3.27 2.23 10.98
CA GLN A 126 -2.83 0.87 10.65
C GLN A 126 -3.83 0.17 9.71
N SER A 127 -5.13 0.38 9.91
CA SER A 127 -6.16 -0.15 9.01
C SER A 127 -6.06 0.45 7.62
N LEU A 128 -5.86 1.76 7.49
CA LEU A 128 -5.62 2.43 6.22
C LEU A 128 -4.37 1.88 5.52
N MET A 129 -3.27 1.74 6.26
CA MET A 129 -2.02 1.21 5.73
C MET A 129 -2.18 -0.21 5.22
N ARG A 130 -2.81 -1.08 6.00
CA ARG A 130 -3.07 -2.47 5.61
C ARG A 130 -3.92 -2.54 4.35
N PHE A 131 -5.00 -1.79 4.31
CA PHE A 131 -5.91 -1.76 3.16
C PHE A 131 -5.21 -1.25 1.91
N GLY A 132 -4.46 -0.13 2.01
CA GLY A 132 -3.70 0.41 0.88
C GLY A 132 -2.64 -0.57 0.36
N LEU A 133 -1.94 -1.30 1.23
CA LEU A 133 -0.99 -2.34 0.83
C LEU A 133 -1.67 -3.47 0.07
N TRP A 134 -2.84 -3.94 0.50
CA TRP A 134 -3.58 -5.00 -0.20
C TRP A 134 -4.08 -4.53 -1.57
N ILE A 135 -4.55 -3.30 -1.69
CA ILE A 135 -4.94 -2.72 -2.98
C ILE A 135 -3.73 -2.66 -3.92
N MET A 136 -2.58 -2.16 -3.45
CA MET A 136 -1.37 -2.09 -4.25
C MET A 136 -0.84 -3.46 -4.65
N PHE A 137 -0.90 -4.43 -3.75
CA PHE A 137 -0.54 -5.82 -4.06
C PHE A 137 -1.46 -6.40 -5.14
N GLY A 138 -2.78 -6.21 -5.01
CA GLY A 138 -3.75 -6.64 -6.03
C GLY A 138 -3.45 -6.06 -7.41
N ILE A 139 -3.10 -4.77 -7.47
CA ILE A 139 -2.69 -4.12 -8.72
C ILE A 139 -1.37 -4.73 -9.25
N ALA A 140 -0.40 -4.95 -8.37
CA ALA A 140 0.92 -5.47 -8.77
C ALA A 140 0.84 -6.89 -9.36
N ILE A 141 -0.06 -7.74 -8.86
CA ILE A 141 -0.24 -9.11 -9.38
C ILE A 141 -1.21 -9.21 -10.56
N SER A 142 -2.00 -8.16 -10.84
CA SER A 142 -3.08 -8.18 -11.84
C SER A 142 -2.66 -8.64 -13.25
N PRO A 143 -1.42 -8.48 -13.72
CA PRO A 143 -0.99 -9.03 -15.00
C PRO A 143 -0.91 -10.56 -15.02
N GLU A 144 -0.74 -11.20 -13.86
CA GLU A 144 -0.48 -12.64 -13.74
C GLU A 144 -1.57 -13.40 -12.97
N ALA A 145 -2.34 -12.70 -12.14
CA ALA A 145 -3.33 -13.30 -11.26
C ALA A 145 -4.51 -12.37 -10.97
N ILE A 146 -5.62 -12.95 -10.50
CA ILE A 146 -6.77 -12.20 -10.02
C ILE A 146 -6.72 -12.19 -8.48
N ALA A 147 -6.70 -10.98 -7.90
CA ALA A 147 -6.83 -10.82 -6.47
C ALA A 147 -8.30 -10.92 -6.06
N ILE A 148 -8.63 -11.93 -5.27
CA ILE A 148 -9.97 -12.11 -4.71
C ILE A 148 -9.88 -11.90 -3.20
N HIS A 149 -10.60 -10.90 -2.69
CA HIS A 149 -10.83 -10.76 -1.26
C HIS A 149 -12.05 -11.61 -0.87
N SER A 150 -11.80 -12.74 -0.22
CA SER A 150 -12.88 -13.55 0.35
C SER A 150 -12.77 -13.52 1.88
N SER A 151 -13.85 -13.17 2.56
CA SER A 151 -14.03 -13.46 3.97
C SER A 151 -14.66 -14.84 4.06
N CYS A 152 -13.94 -15.82 4.58
CA CYS A 152 -14.58 -17.04 5.06
C CYS A 152 -15.30 -16.70 6.37
N LEU A 153 -16.60 -16.80 6.37
CA LEU A 153 -17.44 -16.80 7.58
C LEU A 153 -17.38 -18.18 8.23
#